data_7b27f23225cfba5bb6cd36385ad83cb8
#
_entry.id   7b27f23225cfba5bb6cd36385ad83cb8
#
_cell.length_a   1.000
_cell.length_b   1.000
_cell.length_c   1.000
_cell.angle_alpha   90.00
_cell.angle_beta   90.00
_cell.angle_gamma   90.00
#
_symmetry.space_group_name_H-M   'P 1'
#
loop_
_entity.id
_entity.type
_entity.pdbx_description
1 polymer ?
#
loop_
_entity_poly.entity_id
_entity_poly.type
_entity_poly.pdbx_seq_one_letter_code
_entity_poly.pdbx_strand_id
1 'polypeptide(L)'
;MLHEDAVMMDEVQVVAKKALFEQKVDRMVVNVASSITMSGTNALEVLERSPGVLVNRQSNTISVSGKSGVVVMINGRINYMPAEAVTQLLEGMSADNIERLEIMTTPPAGLDAEGNAGYINIILKKNIGDGFNGSYGLGFGYGKGAIGNANLNFNYRKGKSNIYGDYGYFYQSQE
;
A
#
# COMPACT_ATOMS: atom_id res chain seq x y z
N MET A 1 39.30 2.05 49.11
CA MET A 1 39.04 2.33 47.68
C MET A 1 37.82 1.52 47.30
N LEU A 2 36.69 2.21 47.26
CA LEU A 2 35.40 1.61 46.79
C LEU A 2 35.34 1.88 45.28
N HIS A 3 35.30 0.82 44.48
CA HIS A 3 34.95 0.91 43.05
C HIS A 3 33.43 0.93 42.95
N GLU A 4 32.88 2.03 42.47
CA GLU A 4 31.50 2.10 42.02
C GLU A 4 31.44 1.49 40.58
N ASP A 5 30.91 0.28 40.51
CA ASP A 5 30.50 -0.28 39.22
C ASP A 5 29.20 0.42 38.79
N ALA A 6 29.32 1.39 37.88
CA ALA A 6 28.20 1.97 37.20
C ALA A 6 27.61 0.93 36.21
N VAL A 7 26.55 0.27 36.62
CA VAL A 7 25.73 -0.56 35.71
C VAL A 7 25.03 0.40 34.75
N MET A 8 25.55 0.48 33.53
CA MET A 8 24.83 1.11 32.45
C MET A 8 23.54 0.31 32.18
N MET A 9 22.42 0.87 32.56
CA MET A 9 21.11 0.35 32.15
C MET A 9 20.93 0.65 30.67
N ASP A 10 20.84 -0.37 29.85
CA ASP A 10 20.44 -0.24 28.45
C ASP A 10 19.08 0.45 28.39
N GLU A 11 19.02 1.55 27.66
CA GLU A 11 17.80 2.29 27.40
C GLU A 11 16.81 1.40 26.62
N VAL A 12 15.78 0.92 27.31
CA VAL A 12 14.70 0.16 26.68
C VAL A 12 13.89 1.12 25.83
N GLN A 13 14.20 1.22 24.54
CA GLN A 13 13.37 1.91 23.58
C GLN A 13 12.06 1.13 23.39
N VAL A 14 11.01 1.58 24.06
CA VAL A 14 9.65 1.10 23.79
C VAL A 14 9.18 1.67 22.46
N VAL A 15 9.45 0.95 21.38
CA VAL A 15 8.86 1.26 20.06
C VAL A 15 7.38 0.86 20.12
N ALA A 16 6.52 1.81 20.41
CA ALA A 16 5.08 1.61 20.34
C ALA A 16 4.70 1.26 18.89
N LYS A 17 4.31 0.00 18.63
CA LYS A 17 3.77 -0.40 17.33
C LYS A 17 2.48 0.37 17.08
N LYS A 18 2.42 1.12 15.97
CA LYS A 18 1.18 1.79 15.55
C LYS A 18 0.10 0.74 15.31
N ALA A 19 -1.14 1.03 15.75
CA ALA A 19 -2.27 0.17 15.43
C ALA A 19 -2.46 0.10 13.90
N LEU A 20 -2.90 -1.07 13.40
CA LEU A 20 -3.14 -1.26 11.97
C LEU A 20 -4.17 -0.26 11.45
N PHE A 21 -5.25 -0.06 12.17
CA PHE A 21 -6.31 0.88 11.85
C PHE A 21 -6.38 1.95 12.92
N GLU A 22 -6.32 3.21 12.49
CA GLU A 22 -6.48 4.38 13.36
C GLU A 22 -7.61 5.25 12.81
N GLN A 23 -8.68 5.43 13.58
CA GLN A 23 -9.74 6.36 13.22
C GLN A 23 -9.35 7.77 13.67
N LYS A 24 -9.22 8.69 12.71
CA LYS A 24 -9.08 10.13 12.95
C LYS A 24 -10.41 10.84 12.72
N VAL A 25 -10.47 12.12 13.06
CA VAL A 25 -11.71 12.92 12.95
C VAL A 25 -12.21 13.01 11.51
N ASP A 26 -11.29 13.10 10.53
CA ASP A 26 -11.57 13.36 9.11
C ASP A 26 -11.27 12.17 8.20
N ARG A 27 -10.55 11.16 8.72
CA ARG A 27 -10.07 10.03 7.91
C ARG A 27 -9.83 8.78 8.74
N MET A 28 -9.85 7.65 8.07
CA MET A 28 -9.30 6.40 8.60
C MET A 28 -7.89 6.22 8.05
N VAL A 29 -6.95 5.89 8.91
CA VAL A 29 -5.56 5.61 8.57
C VAL A 29 -5.29 4.11 8.72
N VAL A 30 -4.78 3.49 7.67
CA VAL A 30 -4.33 2.09 7.67
C VAL A 30 -2.80 2.09 7.64
N ASN A 31 -2.18 1.72 8.74
CA ASN A 31 -0.72 1.70 8.91
C ASN A 31 -0.12 0.42 8.30
N VAL A 32 0.09 0.41 6.99
CA VAL A 32 0.55 -0.76 6.24
C VAL A 32 1.95 -1.18 6.66
N ALA A 33 2.86 -0.21 6.80
CA ALA A 33 4.27 -0.46 7.13
C ALA A 33 4.48 -1.12 8.50
N SER A 34 3.55 -0.98 9.43
CA SER A 34 3.62 -1.56 10.77
C SER A 34 3.00 -2.96 10.87
N SER A 35 2.38 -3.44 9.80
CA SER A 35 1.65 -4.71 9.78
C SER A 35 2.42 -5.81 9.06
N ILE A 36 2.72 -6.87 9.78
CA ILE A 36 3.35 -8.08 9.20
C ILE A 36 2.36 -8.81 8.27
N THR A 37 1.06 -8.73 8.55
CA THR A 37 0.02 -9.44 7.79
C THR A 37 -0.25 -8.80 6.42
N MET A 38 0.25 -7.60 6.17
CA MET A 38 0.12 -6.89 4.90
C MET A 38 1.36 -7.02 4.01
N SER A 39 2.44 -7.59 4.53
CA SER A 39 3.66 -7.83 3.75
C SER A 39 3.40 -8.84 2.63
N GLY A 40 3.90 -8.54 1.43
CA GLY A 40 3.70 -9.37 0.24
C GLY A 40 2.33 -9.27 -0.43
N THR A 41 1.42 -8.44 0.10
CA THR A 41 0.13 -8.14 -0.55
C THR A 41 0.24 -6.91 -1.46
N ASN A 42 -0.84 -6.59 -2.18
CA ASN A 42 -0.94 -5.36 -2.96
C ASN A 42 -1.87 -4.34 -2.30
N ALA A 43 -1.87 -3.10 -2.83
CA ALA A 43 -2.69 -2.01 -2.28
C ALA A 43 -4.19 -2.32 -2.31
N LEU A 44 -4.67 -3.04 -3.35
CA LEU A 44 -6.08 -3.41 -3.45
C LEU A 44 -6.49 -4.37 -2.35
N GLU A 45 -5.67 -5.37 -2.04
CA GLU A 45 -5.93 -6.32 -0.95
C GLU A 45 -5.90 -5.63 0.43
N VAL A 46 -5.04 -4.64 0.62
CA VAL A 46 -5.05 -3.82 1.84
C VAL A 46 -6.37 -3.07 1.97
N LEU A 47 -6.87 -2.50 0.86
CA LEU A 47 -8.15 -1.80 0.85
C LEU A 47 -9.33 -2.74 1.10
N GLU A 48 -9.34 -3.94 0.52
CA GLU A 48 -10.38 -4.95 0.76
C GLU A 48 -10.51 -5.34 2.24
N ARG A 49 -9.38 -5.31 2.96
CA ARG A 49 -9.34 -5.59 4.41
C ARG A 49 -9.63 -4.36 5.26
N SER A 50 -9.74 -3.18 4.63
CA SER A 50 -9.95 -1.92 5.35
C SER A 50 -11.42 -1.69 5.67
N PRO A 51 -11.77 -1.32 6.91
CA PRO A 51 -13.15 -1.02 7.26
C PRO A 51 -13.74 0.10 6.41
N GLY A 52 -15.00 -0.07 5.99
CA GLY A 52 -15.72 0.93 5.20
C GLY A 52 -15.35 0.99 3.72
N VAL A 53 -14.49 0.11 3.23
CA VAL A 53 -14.16 -0.04 1.81
C VAL A 53 -14.80 -1.30 1.27
N LEU A 54 -15.47 -1.19 0.13
CA LEU A 54 -16.02 -2.31 -0.62
C LEU A 54 -15.38 -2.33 -2.01
N VAL A 55 -14.74 -3.42 -2.35
CA VAL A 55 -14.11 -3.66 -3.65
C VAL A 55 -14.92 -4.70 -4.39
N ASN A 56 -15.40 -4.35 -5.58
CA ASN A 56 -16.03 -5.29 -6.49
C ASN A 56 -15.09 -5.55 -7.68
N ARG A 57 -14.43 -6.69 -7.66
CA ARG A 57 -13.46 -7.09 -8.70
C ARG A 57 -14.13 -7.40 -10.04
N GLN A 58 -15.42 -7.77 -10.06
CA GLN A 58 -16.12 -8.08 -11.31
C GLN A 58 -16.45 -6.82 -12.11
N SER A 59 -16.80 -5.74 -11.42
CA SER A 59 -17.14 -4.46 -12.04
C SER A 59 -16.00 -3.43 -11.97
N ASN A 60 -14.84 -3.81 -11.41
CA ASN A 60 -13.69 -2.91 -11.18
C ASN A 60 -14.10 -1.63 -10.43
N THR A 61 -15.00 -1.76 -9.47
CA THR A 61 -15.49 -0.61 -8.71
C THR A 61 -15.05 -0.68 -7.26
N ILE A 62 -14.65 0.46 -6.73
CA ILE A 62 -14.32 0.66 -5.33
C ILE A 62 -15.27 1.68 -4.76
N SER A 63 -15.85 1.40 -3.60
CA SER A 63 -16.68 2.33 -2.87
C SER A 63 -16.17 2.52 -1.44
N VAL A 64 -16.29 3.72 -0.93
CA VAL A 64 -15.88 4.11 0.41
C VAL A 64 -17.08 4.61 1.19
N SER A 65 -17.43 3.92 2.27
CA SER A 65 -18.55 4.27 3.16
C SER A 65 -19.87 4.55 2.39
N GLY A 66 -20.18 3.72 1.39
CA GLY A 66 -21.39 3.82 0.57
C GLY A 66 -21.31 4.85 -0.57
N LYS A 67 -20.22 5.60 -0.70
CA LYS A 67 -19.99 6.48 -1.84
C LYS A 67 -19.43 5.68 -2.99
N SER A 68 -20.09 5.73 -4.14
CA SER A 68 -19.64 5.07 -5.37
C SER A 68 -18.61 5.92 -6.09
N GLY A 69 -17.52 5.28 -6.50
CA GLY A 69 -16.37 5.96 -7.11
C GLY A 69 -15.34 6.41 -6.09
N VAL A 70 -14.10 6.41 -6.52
CA VAL A 70 -12.96 6.74 -5.68
C VAL A 70 -12.00 7.64 -6.43
N VAL A 71 -11.58 8.72 -5.78
CA VAL A 71 -10.47 9.56 -6.24
C VAL A 71 -9.21 9.09 -5.53
N VAL A 72 -8.21 8.66 -6.32
CA VAL A 72 -6.93 8.22 -5.78
C VAL A 72 -5.94 9.36 -5.76
N MET A 73 -5.27 9.49 -4.63
CA MET A 73 -4.18 10.43 -4.41
C MET A 73 -2.91 9.65 -4.08
N ILE A 74 -1.77 10.11 -4.56
CA ILE A 74 -0.46 9.57 -4.22
C ILE A 74 0.35 10.70 -3.58
N ASN A 75 0.76 10.49 -2.32
CA ASN A 75 1.45 11.50 -1.52
C ASN A 75 0.73 12.87 -1.52
N GLY A 76 -0.61 12.85 -1.42
CA GLY A 76 -1.45 14.05 -1.40
C GLY A 76 -1.72 14.70 -2.78
N ARG A 77 -1.23 14.13 -3.86
CA ARG A 77 -1.49 14.62 -5.22
C ARG A 77 -2.58 13.78 -5.87
N ILE A 78 -3.62 14.45 -6.39
CA ILE A 78 -4.70 13.76 -7.09
C ILE A 78 -4.17 13.15 -8.39
N ASN A 79 -4.62 11.94 -8.65
CA ASN A 79 -4.41 11.25 -9.90
C ASN A 79 -5.78 10.97 -10.52
N TYR A 80 -6.13 11.73 -11.57
CA TYR A 80 -7.39 11.55 -12.26
C TYR A 80 -7.28 10.36 -13.21
N MET A 81 -7.93 9.26 -12.84
CA MET A 81 -7.94 8.03 -13.63
C MET A 81 -9.35 7.44 -13.72
N PRO A 82 -9.69 6.76 -14.81
CA PRO A 82 -10.90 5.93 -14.90
C PRO A 82 -10.88 4.82 -13.83
N ALA A 83 -12.06 4.32 -13.45
CA ALA A 83 -12.18 3.32 -12.36
C ALA A 83 -11.37 2.04 -12.63
N GLU A 84 -11.33 1.58 -13.87
CA GLU A 84 -10.55 0.40 -14.27
C GLU A 84 -9.04 0.62 -14.09
N ALA A 85 -8.55 1.81 -14.43
CA ALA A 85 -7.14 2.15 -14.25
C ALA A 85 -6.76 2.30 -12.77
N VAL A 86 -7.69 2.76 -11.93
CA VAL A 86 -7.50 2.80 -10.47
C VAL A 86 -7.31 1.40 -9.92
N THR A 87 -8.15 0.45 -10.28
CA THR A 87 -8.06 -0.94 -9.82
C THR A 87 -6.73 -1.57 -10.26
N GLN A 88 -6.35 -1.41 -11.53
CA GLN A 88 -5.07 -1.92 -12.04
C GLN A 88 -3.86 -1.29 -11.34
N LEU A 89 -3.89 0.02 -11.08
CA LEU A 89 -2.84 0.69 -10.32
C LEU A 89 -2.69 0.07 -8.92
N LEU A 90 -3.80 -0.12 -8.21
CA LEU A 90 -3.81 -0.66 -6.87
C LEU A 90 -3.39 -2.13 -6.81
N GLU A 91 -3.74 -2.93 -7.82
CA GLU A 91 -3.29 -4.32 -7.97
C GLU A 91 -1.78 -4.41 -8.24
N GLY A 92 -1.24 -3.51 -9.07
CA GLY A 92 0.18 -3.45 -9.39
C GLY A 92 1.05 -2.85 -8.28
N MET A 93 0.45 -2.19 -7.29
CA MET A 93 1.21 -1.51 -6.24
C MET A 93 1.44 -2.44 -5.04
N SER A 94 2.70 -2.84 -4.81
CA SER A 94 3.06 -3.64 -3.63
C SER A 94 2.81 -2.88 -2.33
N ALA A 95 2.18 -3.54 -1.35
CA ALA A 95 1.98 -3.01 -0.01
C ALA A 95 3.32 -2.69 0.70
N ASP A 96 4.39 -3.39 0.33
CA ASP A 96 5.72 -3.16 0.91
C ASP A 96 6.28 -1.76 0.60
N ASN A 97 5.80 -1.11 -0.48
CA ASN A 97 6.17 0.26 -0.84
C ASN A 97 5.28 1.32 -0.16
N ILE A 98 4.22 0.89 0.52
CA ILE A 98 3.25 1.78 1.16
C ILE A 98 3.62 1.99 2.63
N GLU A 99 3.65 3.22 3.08
CA GLU A 99 3.76 3.56 4.50
C GLU A 99 2.40 3.43 5.17
N ARG A 100 1.38 4.08 4.60
CA ARG A 100 0.00 4.06 5.09
C ARG A 100 -0.98 4.44 3.97
N LEU A 101 -2.22 4.02 4.14
CA LEU A 101 -3.36 4.49 3.35
C LEU A 101 -4.23 5.40 4.22
N GLU A 102 -4.74 6.46 3.65
CA GLU A 102 -5.67 7.38 4.29
C GLU A 102 -6.99 7.36 3.51
N ILE A 103 -8.06 6.92 4.15
CA ILE A 103 -9.38 6.74 3.56
C ILE A 103 -10.29 7.85 4.09
N MET A 104 -10.82 8.67 3.19
CA MET A 104 -11.63 9.85 3.52
C MET A 104 -12.97 9.82 2.81
N THR A 105 -14.01 10.24 3.50
CA THR A 105 -15.36 10.40 2.93
C THR A 105 -15.65 11.84 2.50
N THR A 106 -14.83 12.79 2.95
CA THR A 106 -14.92 14.19 2.60
C THR A 106 -13.66 14.61 1.84
N PRO A 107 -13.77 15.49 0.84
CA PRO A 107 -12.59 15.99 0.13
C PRO A 107 -11.66 16.70 1.12
N PRO A 108 -10.33 16.54 0.94
CA PRO A 108 -9.36 17.33 1.67
C PRO A 108 -9.55 18.83 1.40
N ALA A 109 -9.17 19.67 2.38
CA ALA A 109 -9.23 21.11 2.22
C ALA A 109 -8.45 21.57 0.98
N GLY A 110 -9.09 22.34 0.10
CA GLY A 110 -8.50 22.83 -1.15
C GLY A 110 -8.89 22.02 -2.40
N LEU A 111 -9.70 20.98 -2.24
CA LEU A 111 -10.31 20.28 -3.38
C LEU A 111 -11.78 20.65 -3.48
N ASP A 112 -12.23 20.94 -4.70
CA ASP A 112 -13.65 21.16 -4.94
C ASP A 112 -14.43 19.88 -4.65
N ALA A 113 -15.53 20.03 -3.92
CA ALA A 113 -16.43 18.93 -3.56
C ALA A 113 -17.30 18.48 -4.75
N GLU A 114 -16.70 18.39 -5.95
CA GLU A 114 -17.40 17.89 -7.12
C GLU A 114 -17.57 16.37 -7.02
N GLY A 115 -18.79 15.97 -6.69
CA GLY A 115 -19.21 14.58 -6.73
C GLY A 115 -19.29 13.88 -5.39
N ASN A 116 -19.99 12.74 -5.39
CA ASN A 116 -20.19 11.86 -4.23
C ASN A 116 -19.12 10.74 -4.19
N ALA A 117 -17.86 11.08 -4.40
CA ALA A 117 -16.75 10.13 -4.39
C ALA A 117 -16.10 9.99 -3.01
N GLY A 118 -15.54 8.82 -2.73
CA GLY A 118 -14.59 8.63 -1.65
C GLY A 118 -13.18 9.04 -2.08
N TYR A 119 -12.31 9.27 -1.12
CA TYR A 119 -10.91 9.64 -1.37
C TYR A 119 -9.98 8.63 -0.72
N ILE A 120 -9.00 8.16 -1.47
CA ILE A 120 -7.95 7.26 -0.96
C ILE A 120 -6.61 7.92 -1.24
N ASN A 121 -5.88 8.28 -0.18
CA ASN A 121 -4.54 8.84 -0.29
C ASN A 121 -3.51 7.76 0.08
N ILE A 122 -2.67 7.40 -0.87
CA ILE A 122 -1.61 6.42 -0.72
C ILE A 122 -0.34 7.16 -0.35
N ILE A 123 0.12 6.98 0.87
CA ILE A 123 1.41 7.52 1.31
C ILE A 123 2.47 6.45 1.13
N LEU A 124 3.39 6.71 0.21
CA LEU A 124 4.50 5.81 -0.07
C LEU A 124 5.61 5.96 0.97
N LYS A 125 6.30 4.87 1.26
CA LYS A 125 7.49 4.91 2.10
C LYS A 125 8.51 5.86 1.48
N LYS A 126 9.05 6.74 2.30
CA LYS A 126 10.18 7.57 1.90
C LYS A 126 11.44 6.72 1.98
N ASN A 127 11.95 6.32 0.83
CA ASN A 127 13.30 5.73 0.77
C ASN A 127 14.31 6.85 1.04
N ILE A 128 14.78 6.95 2.28
CA ILE A 128 15.68 8.02 2.75
C ILE A 128 17.14 7.71 2.37
N GLY A 129 17.44 6.51 1.85
CA GLY A 129 18.79 6.09 1.54
C GLY A 129 19.03 5.82 0.06
N ASP A 130 20.28 6.00 -0.37
CA ASP A 130 20.78 5.41 -1.61
C ASP A 130 20.80 3.89 -1.45
N GLY A 131 20.38 3.15 -2.47
CA GLY A 131 20.38 1.70 -2.41
C GLY A 131 19.52 1.03 -3.46
N PHE A 132 19.56 -0.28 -3.43
CA PHE A 132 18.75 -1.15 -4.24
C PHE A 132 17.70 -1.82 -3.36
N ASN A 133 16.43 -1.71 -3.75
CA ASN A 133 15.31 -2.44 -3.17
C ASN A 133 14.61 -3.20 -4.28
N GLY A 134 14.24 -4.42 -4.01
CA GLY A 134 13.48 -5.22 -4.96
C GLY A 134 12.72 -6.32 -4.24
N SER A 135 11.67 -6.80 -4.87
CA SER A 135 10.95 -7.98 -4.44
C SER A 135 10.66 -8.87 -5.64
N TYR A 136 10.58 -10.15 -5.39
CA TYR A 136 10.17 -11.13 -6.39
C TYR A 136 9.10 -12.04 -5.77
N GLY A 137 8.16 -12.45 -6.61
CA GLY A 137 7.15 -13.42 -6.24
C GLY A 137 7.08 -14.52 -7.28
N LEU A 138 6.92 -15.76 -6.84
CA LEU A 138 6.70 -16.92 -7.70
C LEU A 138 5.45 -17.63 -7.18
N GLY A 139 4.49 -17.88 -8.06
CA GLY A 139 3.31 -18.64 -7.74
C GLY A 139 3.15 -19.79 -8.72
N PHE A 140 2.82 -20.97 -8.21
CA PHE A 140 2.52 -22.15 -8.98
C PHE A 140 1.19 -22.71 -8.53
N GLY A 141 0.34 -23.04 -9.48
CA GLY A 141 -0.94 -23.65 -9.24
C GLY A 141 -1.26 -24.73 -10.27
N TYR A 142 -2.11 -25.67 -9.89
CA TYR A 142 -2.64 -26.67 -10.78
C TYR A 142 -4.17 -26.72 -10.64
N GLY A 143 -4.87 -26.57 -11.76
CA GLY A 143 -6.33 -26.63 -11.83
C GLY A 143 -6.75 -27.47 -13.03
N LYS A 144 -7.38 -26.87 -14.04
CA LYS A 144 -7.62 -27.49 -15.36
C LYS A 144 -6.38 -27.47 -16.27
N GLY A 145 -5.21 -27.19 -15.71
CA GLY A 145 -3.93 -27.05 -16.36
C GLY A 145 -2.92 -26.43 -15.43
N ALA A 146 -1.66 -26.39 -15.83
CA ALA A 146 -0.60 -25.77 -15.04
C ALA A 146 -0.72 -24.23 -15.12
N ILE A 147 -0.68 -23.58 -13.98
CA ILE A 147 -0.68 -22.12 -13.85
C ILE A 147 0.61 -21.70 -13.18
N GLY A 148 1.31 -20.74 -13.76
CA GLY A 148 2.51 -20.18 -13.19
C GLY A 148 2.48 -18.65 -13.30
N ASN A 149 2.87 -17.97 -12.25
CA ASN A 149 3.11 -16.54 -12.28
C ASN A 149 4.46 -16.20 -11.66
N ALA A 150 5.11 -15.21 -12.22
CA ALA A 150 6.34 -14.65 -11.69
C ALA A 150 6.22 -13.12 -11.76
N ASN A 151 6.58 -12.47 -10.71
CA ASN A 151 6.65 -11.02 -10.65
C ASN A 151 7.98 -10.59 -10.02
N LEU A 152 8.54 -9.54 -10.58
CA LEU A 152 9.79 -8.93 -10.13
C LEU A 152 9.56 -7.42 -10.13
N ASN A 153 9.84 -6.77 -9.03
CA ASN A 153 9.97 -5.33 -9.00
C ASN A 153 11.32 -4.93 -8.43
N PHE A 154 11.84 -3.83 -8.90
CA PHE A 154 13.08 -3.27 -8.40
C PHE A 154 13.06 -1.76 -8.41
N ASN A 155 13.75 -1.18 -7.45
CA ASN A 155 14.00 0.24 -7.33
C ASN A 155 15.46 0.45 -6.93
N TYR A 156 16.20 1.19 -7.76
CA TYR A 156 17.56 1.61 -7.48
C TYR A 156 17.61 3.12 -7.39
N ARG A 157 18.06 3.62 -6.24
CA ARG A 157 18.22 5.04 -5.99
C ARG A 157 19.68 5.35 -5.68
N LYS A 158 20.21 6.39 -6.36
CA LYS A 158 21.53 6.95 -6.07
C LYS A 158 21.48 8.48 -6.21
N GLY A 159 21.60 9.19 -5.10
CA GLY A 159 21.53 10.63 -5.05
C GLY A 159 20.20 11.18 -5.58
N LYS A 160 20.24 11.91 -6.70
CA LYS A 160 19.05 12.50 -7.36
C LYS A 160 18.41 11.56 -8.40
N SER A 161 19.05 10.45 -8.73
CA SER A 161 18.58 9.51 -9.72
C SER A 161 17.82 8.37 -9.06
N ASN A 162 16.66 8.04 -9.63
CA ASN A 162 15.84 6.90 -9.22
C ASN A 162 15.45 6.11 -10.46
N ILE A 163 15.83 4.82 -10.49
CA ILE A 163 15.49 3.88 -11.57
C ILE A 163 14.61 2.82 -10.95
N TYR A 164 13.44 2.64 -11.48
CA TYR A 164 12.50 1.62 -11.03
C TYR A 164 11.92 0.87 -12.22
N GLY A 165 11.53 -0.37 -11.98
CA GLY A 165 10.87 -1.20 -12.97
C GLY A 165 10.15 -2.36 -12.31
N ASP A 166 9.15 -2.84 -13.00
CA ASP A 166 8.39 -4.03 -12.65
C ASP A 166 8.27 -4.91 -13.89
N TYR A 167 8.31 -6.21 -13.65
CA TYR A 167 8.14 -7.23 -14.67
C TYR A 167 7.23 -8.32 -14.12
N GLY A 168 6.17 -8.62 -14.86
CA GLY A 168 5.24 -9.70 -14.56
C GLY A 168 5.17 -10.69 -15.69
N TYR A 169 5.19 -11.98 -15.37
CA TYR A 169 4.99 -13.08 -16.29
C TYR A 169 3.88 -13.99 -15.78
N PHE A 170 2.93 -14.31 -16.64
CA PHE A 170 1.84 -15.23 -16.35
C PHE A 170 1.80 -16.31 -17.42
N TYR A 171 1.70 -17.55 -16.99
CA TYR A 171 1.55 -18.72 -17.84
C TYR A 171 0.37 -19.54 -17.40
N GLN A 172 -0.48 -19.93 -18.34
CA GLN A 172 -1.59 -20.86 -18.12
C GLN A 172 -1.66 -21.84 -19.29
N SER A 173 -1.57 -23.12 -19.01
CA SER A 173 -1.85 -24.20 -19.95
C SER A 173 -3.34 -24.56 -19.87
N GLN A 174 -3.99 -24.65 -21.02
CA GLN A 174 -5.36 -25.19 -21.14
C GLN A 174 -5.24 -26.53 -21.84
N GLU A 175 -5.77 -27.58 -21.21
CA GLU A 175 -6.06 -28.88 -21.85
C GLU A 175 -7.52 -28.93 -22.29
#